data_ec48a740e65485909c42bc6ec5bd258a
#
_entry.id   ec48a740e65485909c42bc6ec5bd258a
#
_cell.length_a   1.000
_cell.length_b   1.000
_cell.length_c   1.000
_cell.angle_alpha   90.00
_cell.angle_beta   90.00
_cell.angle_gamma   90.00
#
_symmetry.space_group_name_H-M   'P 1'
#
loop_
_entity.id
_entity.type
_entity.pdbx_description
1 polymer ?
#
loop_
_entity_poly.entity_id
_entity_poly.type
_entity_poly.pdbx_seq_one_letter_code
_entity_poly.pdbx_strand_id
1 'polypeptide(L)'
;MLKRFVRYSLFLALGLLVLGCQSTKPMMYASKKITGLKTPESVVQAKDGRIFISEINAFGQDGDGRISVVDQHGNVSIFADNLDDPKGLAIIGEYLYVADKTKILKINPNGQVSVFVSAEAFPHVPFFLNDLEADLQGNLYVSDSGDLFNTGKGGAIYKITPNGEVKLLIKDTQDTRVIAPNGLLADDTGNHLIYVDFSSGVLYSLNTSTSTLSDLADGFGGGDGVVHHSSGVMYVSDWKNGKVYSVNMMGDLSLVKGGYQAAADIAITKDERYLLVPDMKAGELDFIALDGVKP
;
A
#
# COMPACT_ATOMS: atom_id res chain seq x y z
N MET A 1 -70.13 -12.78 42.90
CA MET A 1 -68.66 -12.71 43.07
C MET A 1 -68.06 -12.35 41.68
N LEU A 2 -67.72 -11.07 41.48
CA LEU A 2 -67.25 -10.52 40.24
C LEU A 2 -65.72 -10.50 40.23
N LYS A 3 -65.05 -11.26 39.35
CA LYS A 3 -63.59 -11.19 39.16
C LYS A 3 -63.29 -10.18 38.07
N ARG A 4 -62.59 -9.10 38.47
CA ARG A 4 -62.03 -8.07 37.57
C ARG A 4 -60.80 -8.65 36.85
N PHE A 5 -60.82 -8.63 35.52
CA PHE A 5 -59.64 -8.83 34.67
C PHE A 5 -58.92 -7.49 34.47
N VAL A 6 -57.64 -7.44 34.93
CA VAL A 6 -56.75 -6.34 34.65
C VAL A 6 -56.01 -6.65 33.34
N ARG A 7 -56.23 -5.85 32.32
CA ARG A 7 -55.49 -5.90 31.05
C ARG A 7 -54.21 -5.11 31.20
N TYR A 8 -53.06 -5.76 31.12
CA TYR A 8 -51.77 -5.09 30.93
C TYR A 8 -51.53 -4.84 29.44
N SER A 9 -51.53 -3.58 29.03
CA SER A 9 -51.10 -3.16 27.67
C SER A 9 -49.60 -3.08 27.68
N LEU A 10 -48.94 -3.97 26.95
CA LEU A 10 -47.52 -3.97 26.67
C LEU A 10 -47.24 -2.99 25.52
N PHE A 11 -46.70 -1.83 25.79
CA PHE A 11 -46.17 -0.92 24.78
C PHE A 11 -44.82 -1.43 24.30
N LEU A 12 -44.77 -2.02 23.10
CA LEU A 12 -43.54 -2.35 22.39
C LEU A 12 -43.02 -1.05 21.76
N ALA A 13 -42.01 -0.44 22.36
CA ALA A 13 -41.28 0.67 21.72
C ALA A 13 -40.35 0.09 20.67
N LEU A 14 -40.74 0.21 19.40
CA LEU A 14 -39.91 -0.13 18.24
C LEU A 14 -38.88 0.99 18.07
N GLY A 15 -37.66 0.80 18.59
CA GLY A 15 -36.54 1.69 18.33
C GLY A 15 -36.10 1.52 16.88
N LEU A 16 -36.42 2.50 16.03
CA LEU A 16 -35.78 2.63 14.72
C LEU A 16 -34.31 2.98 14.92
N LEU A 17 -33.43 1.99 14.75
CA LEU A 17 -32.01 2.23 14.49
C LEU A 17 -31.89 2.88 13.10
N VAL A 18 -31.80 4.19 13.09
CA VAL A 18 -31.35 4.92 11.89
C VAL A 18 -29.86 4.65 11.75
N LEU A 19 -29.49 3.65 10.95
CA LEU A 19 -28.14 3.54 10.42
C LEU A 19 -27.90 4.79 9.57
N GLY A 20 -27.29 5.81 10.18
CA GLY A 20 -26.80 6.97 9.46
C GLY A 20 -25.73 6.50 8.48
N CYS A 21 -26.08 6.45 7.19
CA CYS A 21 -25.11 6.44 6.13
C CYS A 21 -24.28 7.73 6.28
N GLN A 22 -23.09 7.64 6.87
CA GLN A 22 -22.14 8.75 6.84
C GLN A 22 -21.74 8.90 5.37
N SER A 23 -22.38 9.84 4.67
CA SER A 23 -21.90 10.26 3.36
C SER A 23 -20.54 10.90 3.59
N THR A 24 -19.48 10.18 3.27
CA THR A 24 -18.13 10.73 3.24
C THR A 24 -18.15 11.89 2.25
N LYS A 25 -17.95 13.11 2.76
CA LYS A 25 -17.83 14.28 1.89
C LYS A 25 -16.64 14.03 0.95
N PRO A 26 -16.78 14.30 -0.35
CA PRO A 26 -15.68 14.15 -1.28
C PRO A 26 -14.48 15.00 -0.81
N MET A 27 -13.27 14.49 -0.97
CA MET A 27 -12.06 15.24 -0.67
C MET A 27 -12.01 16.50 -1.55
N MET A 28 -12.23 17.67 -0.97
CA MET A 28 -12.34 18.94 -1.71
C MET A 28 -11.02 19.35 -2.41
N TYR A 29 -9.90 18.75 -1.98
CA TYR A 29 -8.57 19.01 -2.54
C TYR A 29 -8.14 17.99 -3.61
N ALA A 30 -8.88 16.90 -3.82
CA ALA A 30 -8.52 15.85 -4.80
C ALA A 30 -8.53 16.32 -6.27
N SER A 31 -8.95 17.55 -6.54
CA SER A 31 -8.82 18.17 -7.86
C SER A 31 -7.47 18.89 -8.07
N LYS A 32 -6.62 18.92 -7.06
CA LYS A 32 -5.32 19.62 -7.08
C LYS A 32 -4.23 18.67 -6.64
N LYS A 33 -3.13 18.64 -7.40
CA LYS A 33 -1.92 17.95 -6.96
C LYS A 33 -1.38 18.58 -5.69
N ILE A 34 -0.85 17.75 -4.79
CA ILE A 34 -0.01 18.18 -3.69
C ILE A 34 1.42 18.28 -4.21
N THR A 35 2.10 19.37 -3.96
CA THR A 35 3.43 19.65 -4.50
C THR A 35 4.41 19.99 -3.38
N GLY A 36 5.71 19.95 -3.69
CA GLY A 36 6.77 20.30 -2.75
C GLY A 36 7.20 19.15 -1.84
N LEU A 37 6.76 17.92 -2.15
CA LEU A 37 7.23 16.69 -1.52
C LEU A 37 8.68 16.40 -1.92
N LYS A 38 9.38 15.63 -1.08
CA LYS A 38 10.80 15.29 -1.27
C LYS A 38 10.97 13.82 -1.60
N THR A 39 11.02 13.50 -2.89
CA THR A 39 11.13 12.12 -3.38
C THR A 39 10.04 11.23 -2.77
N PRO A 40 8.71 11.57 -2.97
CA PRO A 40 7.61 10.79 -2.44
C PRO A 40 7.60 9.42 -3.11
N GLU A 41 7.51 8.37 -2.30
CA GLU A 41 7.62 7.00 -2.81
C GLU A 41 6.33 6.23 -2.64
N SER A 42 5.79 6.11 -1.44
CA SER A 42 4.55 5.39 -1.16
C SER A 42 3.50 6.28 -0.52
N VAL A 43 2.25 5.87 -0.63
CA VAL A 43 1.11 6.60 -0.08
C VAL A 43 0.08 5.63 0.48
N VAL A 44 -0.52 5.97 1.62
CA VAL A 44 -1.64 5.21 2.19
C VAL A 44 -2.65 6.14 2.84
N GLN A 45 -3.95 5.81 2.72
CA GLN A 45 -5.01 6.55 3.42
C GLN A 45 -5.45 5.82 4.68
N ALA A 46 -5.47 6.52 5.81
CA ALA A 46 -6.04 6.03 7.06
C ALA A 46 -7.58 6.10 7.07
N LYS A 47 -8.20 5.36 8.00
CA LYS A 47 -9.66 5.32 8.17
C LYS A 47 -10.28 6.68 8.53
N ASP A 48 -9.51 7.56 9.17
CA ASP A 48 -9.91 8.93 9.51
C ASP A 48 -9.79 9.92 8.34
N GLY A 49 -9.34 9.45 7.18
CA GLY A 49 -9.21 10.22 5.94
C GLY A 49 -7.86 10.90 5.76
N ARG A 50 -6.96 10.87 6.74
CA ARG A 50 -5.58 11.36 6.58
C ARG A 50 -4.85 10.51 5.55
N ILE A 51 -3.99 11.14 4.76
CA ILE A 51 -3.12 10.46 3.79
C ILE A 51 -1.68 10.58 4.28
N PHE A 52 -1.00 9.45 4.43
CA PHE A 52 0.42 9.40 4.77
C PHE A 52 1.24 9.15 3.51
N ILE A 53 2.38 9.82 3.42
CA ILE A 53 3.29 9.76 2.27
C ILE A 53 4.69 9.53 2.82
N SER A 54 5.38 8.50 2.35
CA SER A 54 6.79 8.34 2.61
C SER A 54 7.59 9.24 1.66
N GLU A 55 8.58 9.94 2.22
CA GLU A 55 9.48 10.81 1.46
C GLU A 55 10.92 10.39 1.76
N ILE A 56 11.60 9.84 0.76
CA ILE A 56 12.98 9.36 0.89
C ILE A 56 13.94 10.53 1.09
N ASN A 57 13.68 11.68 0.44
CA ASN A 57 14.57 12.82 0.29
C ASN A 57 15.82 12.48 -0.56
N ALA A 58 16.93 12.02 0.02
CA ALA A 58 18.11 11.62 -0.75
C ALA A 58 18.44 10.14 -0.52
N PHE A 59 18.40 9.33 -1.57
CA PHE A 59 18.72 7.91 -1.48
C PHE A 59 20.08 7.65 -0.81
N GLY A 60 20.08 6.73 0.16
CA GLY A 60 21.28 6.29 0.86
C GLY A 60 21.82 7.27 1.92
N GLN A 61 21.12 8.38 2.16
CA GLN A 61 21.42 9.30 3.24
C GLN A 61 20.54 8.99 4.45
N ASP A 62 21.16 8.45 5.51
CA ASP A 62 20.43 8.09 6.72
C ASP A 62 19.95 9.35 7.48
N GLY A 63 18.73 9.29 8.02
CA GLY A 63 18.16 10.29 8.91
C GLY A 63 17.54 11.51 8.20
N ASP A 64 17.50 11.57 6.88
CA ASP A 64 16.86 12.69 6.16
C ASP A 64 15.45 12.37 5.62
N GLY A 65 15.06 11.09 5.65
CA GLY A 65 13.74 10.62 5.27
C GLY A 65 12.65 10.99 6.28
N ARG A 66 11.42 11.00 5.83
CA ARG A 66 10.27 11.38 6.67
C ARG A 66 8.96 10.76 6.18
N ILE A 67 7.95 10.82 7.05
CA ILE A 67 6.54 10.60 6.69
C ILE A 67 5.84 11.94 6.76
N SER A 68 5.25 12.36 5.66
CA SER A 68 4.33 13.50 5.61
C SER A 68 2.88 13.03 5.77
N VAL A 69 2.04 13.88 6.34
CA VAL A 69 0.61 13.65 6.46
C VAL A 69 -0.17 14.79 5.81
N VAL A 70 -1.17 14.41 5.01
CA VAL A 70 -2.15 15.33 4.43
C VAL A 70 -3.43 15.23 5.24
N ASP A 71 -3.89 16.36 5.78
CA ASP A 71 -5.14 16.44 6.52
C ASP A 71 -6.38 16.49 5.60
N GLN A 72 -7.58 16.52 6.20
CA GLN A 72 -8.85 16.59 5.48
C GLN A 72 -9.05 17.88 4.67
N HIS A 73 -8.22 18.91 4.90
CA HIS A 73 -8.24 20.20 4.20
C HIS A 73 -7.17 20.28 3.09
N GLY A 74 -6.33 19.25 2.96
CA GLY A 74 -5.22 19.20 2.01
C GLY A 74 -3.95 19.89 2.50
N ASN A 75 -3.84 20.20 3.80
CA ASN A 75 -2.62 20.75 4.37
C ASN A 75 -1.61 19.63 4.63
N VAL A 76 -0.37 19.86 4.23
CA VAL A 76 0.74 18.93 4.42
C VAL A 76 1.54 19.31 5.65
N SER A 77 1.85 18.34 6.50
CA SER A 77 2.74 18.52 7.64
C SER A 77 3.60 17.26 7.84
N ILE A 78 4.70 17.38 8.57
CA ILE A 78 5.55 16.24 8.93
C ILE A 78 4.87 15.47 10.05
N PHE A 79 4.71 14.15 9.88
CA PHE A 79 4.16 13.23 10.88
C PHE A 79 5.27 12.51 11.67
N ALA A 80 6.32 12.08 10.99
CA ALA A 80 7.52 11.48 11.58
C ALA A 80 8.73 11.85 10.72
N ASP A 81 9.89 11.98 11.31
CA ASP A 81 11.14 12.33 10.65
C ASP A 81 12.32 11.49 11.17
N ASN A 82 13.54 11.79 10.70
CA ASN A 82 14.77 11.05 11.01
C ASN A 82 14.69 9.58 10.60
N LEU A 83 14.07 9.29 9.46
CA LEU A 83 14.06 7.98 8.82
C LEU A 83 15.22 7.89 7.82
N ASP A 84 15.57 6.67 7.39
CA ASP A 84 16.71 6.49 6.47
C ASP A 84 16.22 6.62 4.99
N ASP A 85 15.69 5.54 4.42
CA ASP A 85 15.08 5.53 3.07
C ASP A 85 13.64 4.98 3.16
N PRO A 86 12.66 5.72 3.75
CA PRO A 86 11.30 5.21 3.93
C PRO A 86 10.60 5.04 2.58
N LYS A 87 10.03 3.85 2.37
CA LYS A 87 9.31 3.45 1.16
C LYS A 87 7.92 2.93 1.52
N GLY A 88 7.62 1.68 1.21
CA GLY A 88 6.32 1.06 1.37
C GLY A 88 5.64 1.30 2.71
N LEU A 89 4.35 1.57 2.68
CA LEU A 89 3.53 1.94 3.83
C LEU A 89 2.35 0.99 4.01
N ALA A 90 2.16 0.47 5.22
CA ALA A 90 0.96 -0.29 5.59
C ALA A 90 0.35 0.20 6.90
N ILE A 91 -0.97 0.13 7.04
CA ILE A 91 -1.68 0.49 8.27
C ILE A 91 -2.33 -0.74 8.88
N ILE A 92 -1.99 -1.05 10.14
CA ILE A 92 -2.65 -2.09 10.95
C ILE A 92 -3.20 -1.44 12.22
N GLY A 93 -4.53 -1.44 12.36
CA GLY A 93 -5.20 -0.73 13.45
C GLY A 93 -4.96 0.78 13.38
N GLU A 94 -4.29 1.32 14.39
CA GLU A 94 -3.93 2.75 14.46
C GLU A 94 -2.45 3.01 14.18
N TYR A 95 -1.67 1.97 13.86
CA TYR A 95 -0.23 2.07 13.65
C TYR A 95 0.10 2.08 12.16
N LEU A 96 1.05 2.94 11.80
CA LEU A 96 1.67 2.96 10.48
C LEU A 96 2.96 2.13 10.52
N TYR A 97 3.13 1.23 9.56
CA TYR A 97 4.35 0.46 9.35
C TYR A 97 5.04 0.98 8.10
N VAL A 98 6.38 1.00 8.14
CA VAL A 98 7.21 1.60 7.08
C VAL A 98 8.36 0.65 6.76
N ALA A 99 8.54 0.32 5.49
CA ALA A 99 9.78 -0.27 4.99
C ALA A 99 10.84 0.83 4.92
N ASP A 100 11.85 0.76 5.78
CA ASP A 100 12.88 1.80 5.89
C ASP A 100 14.26 1.19 5.68
N LYS A 101 14.75 1.30 4.45
CA LYS A 101 16.01 0.75 3.98
C LYS A 101 16.10 -0.77 4.13
N THR A 102 16.49 -1.29 5.30
CA THR A 102 16.67 -2.73 5.59
C THR A 102 15.90 -3.19 6.83
N LYS A 103 15.07 -2.33 7.40
CA LYS A 103 14.30 -2.57 8.63
C LYS A 103 12.83 -2.20 8.44
N ILE A 104 11.97 -2.72 9.29
CA ILE A 104 10.57 -2.29 9.35
C ILE A 104 10.38 -1.43 10.59
N LEU A 105 9.88 -0.23 10.40
CA LEU A 105 9.50 0.67 11.47
C LEU A 105 8.02 0.56 11.79
N LYS A 106 7.66 0.88 13.04
CA LYS A 106 6.30 1.04 13.53
C LYS A 106 6.15 2.42 14.12
N ILE A 107 5.17 3.17 13.63
CA ILE A 107 4.88 4.54 14.06
C ILE A 107 3.52 4.56 14.74
N ASN A 108 3.46 5.09 15.94
CA ASN A 108 2.21 5.20 16.69
C ASN A 108 1.38 6.42 16.22
N PRO A 109 0.11 6.56 16.67
CA PRO A 109 -0.75 7.68 16.27
C PRO A 109 -0.20 9.08 16.58
N ASN A 110 0.77 9.20 17.46
CA ASN A 110 1.42 10.46 17.83
C ASN A 110 2.71 10.75 17.02
N GLY A 111 3.04 9.90 16.02
CA GLY A 111 4.25 10.06 15.20
C GLY A 111 5.53 9.51 15.84
N GLN A 112 5.45 8.81 16.99
CA GLN A 112 6.64 8.23 17.61
C GLN A 112 7.06 6.95 16.89
N VAL A 113 8.31 6.91 16.46
CA VAL A 113 8.93 5.84 15.68
C VAL A 113 9.58 4.81 16.58
N SER A 114 9.44 3.55 16.26
CA SER A 114 10.16 2.43 16.87
C SER A 114 10.50 1.38 15.81
N VAL A 115 11.59 0.64 16.00
CA VAL A 115 11.93 -0.51 15.15
C VAL A 115 10.97 -1.66 15.48
N PHE A 116 10.25 -2.16 14.49
CA PHE A 116 9.39 -3.35 14.62
C PHE A 116 10.16 -4.62 14.28
N VAL A 117 10.89 -4.61 13.15
CA VAL A 117 11.77 -5.71 12.73
C VAL A 117 13.09 -5.11 12.29
N SER A 118 14.20 -5.54 12.90
CA SER A 118 15.56 -5.12 12.50
C SER A 118 16.06 -5.95 11.31
N ALA A 119 17.11 -5.48 10.64
CA ALA A 119 17.71 -6.18 9.50
C ALA A 119 18.18 -7.60 9.86
N GLU A 120 18.69 -7.78 11.08
CA GLU A 120 19.22 -9.06 11.56
C GLU A 120 18.13 -10.10 11.86
N ALA A 121 16.87 -9.67 12.00
CA ALA A 121 15.74 -10.57 12.22
C ALA A 121 15.27 -11.27 10.92
N PHE A 122 15.69 -10.78 9.77
CA PHE A 122 15.41 -11.44 8.49
C PHE A 122 16.29 -12.69 8.32
N PRO A 123 15.77 -13.76 7.67
CA PRO A 123 16.56 -14.95 7.34
C PRO A 123 17.83 -14.66 6.50
N HIS A 124 17.78 -13.61 5.72
CA HIS A 124 18.87 -13.00 4.99
C HIS A 124 18.76 -11.50 5.17
N VAL A 125 19.86 -10.81 5.47
CA VAL A 125 19.85 -9.35 5.59
C VAL A 125 19.35 -8.75 4.29
N PRO A 126 18.27 -7.95 4.33
CA PRO A 126 17.71 -7.34 3.13
C PRO A 126 18.68 -6.36 2.48
N PHE A 127 18.57 -6.20 1.17
CA PHE A 127 19.32 -5.17 0.44
C PHE A 127 18.51 -3.90 0.27
N PHE A 128 17.23 -4.04 -0.10
CA PHE A 128 16.39 -2.91 -0.50
C PHE A 128 14.93 -3.26 -0.23
N LEU A 129 14.52 -3.17 1.04
CA LEU A 129 13.10 -3.31 1.36
C LEU A 129 12.33 -2.21 0.64
N ASN A 130 11.31 -2.62 -0.09
CA ASN A 130 10.58 -1.71 -0.98
C ASN A 130 9.14 -1.54 -0.51
N ASP A 131 8.22 -2.40 -0.86
CA ASP A 131 6.81 -2.22 -0.53
C ASP A 131 6.36 -3.06 0.67
N LEU A 132 5.27 -2.61 1.31
CA LEU A 132 4.60 -3.23 2.44
C LEU A 132 3.10 -3.37 2.19
N GLU A 133 2.59 -4.58 2.39
CA GLU A 133 1.15 -4.84 2.36
C GLU A 133 0.71 -5.59 3.61
N ALA A 134 -0.54 -5.43 4.05
CA ALA A 134 -1.09 -6.06 5.24
C ALA A 134 -2.33 -6.89 4.94
N ASP A 135 -2.42 -8.11 5.53
CA ASP A 135 -3.64 -8.91 5.51
C ASP A 135 -4.59 -8.57 6.69
N LEU A 136 -5.80 -9.10 6.65
CA LEU A 136 -6.80 -8.88 7.71
C LEU A 136 -6.43 -9.54 9.05
N GLN A 137 -5.48 -10.47 9.07
CA GLN A 137 -4.94 -11.10 10.28
C GLN A 137 -3.84 -10.26 10.94
N GLY A 138 -3.43 -9.15 10.31
CA GLY A 138 -2.39 -8.25 10.78
C GLY A 138 -0.97 -8.75 10.49
N ASN A 139 -0.81 -9.68 9.56
CA ASN A 139 0.51 -9.97 9.02
C ASN A 139 0.91 -8.89 8.02
N LEU A 140 2.21 -8.63 7.93
CA LEU A 140 2.80 -7.79 6.90
C LEU A 140 3.49 -8.68 5.85
N TYR A 141 3.44 -8.24 4.62
CA TYR A 141 4.22 -8.76 3.52
C TYR A 141 5.18 -7.65 3.08
N VAL A 142 6.43 -8.00 2.83
CA VAL A 142 7.43 -7.03 2.42
C VAL A 142 8.23 -7.57 1.24
N SER A 143 8.41 -6.74 0.23
CA SER A 143 9.30 -7.00 -0.89
C SER A 143 10.71 -6.49 -0.59
N ASP A 144 11.71 -7.26 -0.99
CA ASP A 144 13.11 -6.85 -1.06
C ASP A 144 13.51 -6.88 -2.55
N SER A 145 13.72 -5.71 -3.13
CA SER A 145 14.13 -5.61 -4.54
C SER A 145 15.58 -6.05 -4.78
N GLY A 146 16.25 -6.56 -3.75
CA GLY A 146 17.62 -7.03 -3.83
C GLY A 146 18.63 -5.93 -4.09
N ASP A 147 19.80 -6.31 -4.59
CA ASP A 147 20.86 -5.38 -4.98
C ASP A 147 20.57 -4.76 -6.35
N LEU A 148 19.44 -4.03 -6.41
CA LEU A 148 18.80 -3.51 -7.63
C LEU A 148 19.76 -2.66 -8.49
N PHE A 149 20.65 -1.90 -7.87
CA PHE A 149 21.48 -0.93 -8.56
C PHE A 149 22.83 -1.47 -9.04
N ASN A 150 23.25 -2.66 -8.56
CA ASN A 150 24.57 -3.23 -8.91
C ASN A 150 24.41 -4.60 -9.57
N THR A 151 24.14 -5.66 -8.79
CA THR A 151 24.11 -7.05 -9.30
C THR A 151 22.76 -7.48 -9.86
N GLY A 152 21.68 -6.79 -9.47
CA GLY A 152 20.30 -7.19 -9.79
C GLY A 152 19.90 -8.55 -9.19
N LYS A 153 20.54 -8.96 -8.07
CA LYS A 153 20.29 -10.23 -7.38
C LYS A 153 19.79 -9.99 -5.97
N GLY A 154 19.27 -11.04 -5.34
CA GLY A 154 18.82 -11.01 -3.95
C GLY A 154 17.36 -10.64 -3.79
N GLY A 155 16.58 -10.57 -4.88
CA GLY A 155 15.14 -10.32 -4.81
C GLY A 155 14.44 -11.36 -3.93
N ALA A 156 13.57 -10.91 -3.03
CA ALA A 156 12.87 -11.76 -2.08
C ALA A 156 11.54 -11.17 -1.64
N ILE A 157 10.64 -12.01 -1.15
CA ILE A 157 9.40 -11.59 -0.48
C ILE A 157 9.30 -12.32 0.85
N TYR A 158 8.98 -11.56 1.90
CA TYR A 158 8.84 -12.08 3.26
C TYR A 158 7.43 -11.84 3.81
N LYS A 159 7.03 -12.69 4.73
CA LYS A 159 5.86 -12.50 5.60
C LYS A 159 6.35 -12.23 7.01
N ILE A 160 5.75 -11.23 7.67
CA ILE A 160 6.04 -10.86 9.06
C ILE A 160 4.77 -11.01 9.87
N THR A 161 4.83 -11.81 10.95
CA THR A 161 3.67 -11.99 11.83
C THR A 161 3.42 -10.75 12.70
N PRO A 162 2.24 -10.61 13.34
CA PRO A 162 1.98 -9.52 14.28
C PRO A 162 2.97 -9.44 15.46
N ASN A 163 3.68 -10.54 15.73
CA ASN A 163 4.71 -10.59 16.78
C ASN A 163 6.13 -10.25 16.26
N GLY A 164 6.28 -9.93 14.96
CA GLY A 164 7.56 -9.59 14.35
C GLY A 164 8.39 -10.80 13.88
N GLU A 165 7.82 -12.01 13.85
CA GLU A 165 8.52 -13.17 13.30
C GLU A 165 8.53 -13.09 11.78
N VAL A 166 9.73 -13.21 11.17
CA VAL A 166 9.94 -13.09 9.73
C VAL A 166 10.07 -14.47 9.08
N LYS A 167 9.28 -14.71 8.06
CA LYS A 167 9.34 -15.92 7.22
C LYS A 167 9.61 -15.53 5.77
N LEU A 168 10.64 -16.15 5.15
CA LEU A 168 10.85 -16.09 3.71
C LEU A 168 9.70 -16.83 3.00
N LEU A 169 9.06 -16.18 2.04
CA LEU A 169 8.06 -16.79 1.16
C LEU A 169 8.70 -17.32 -0.13
N ILE A 170 9.50 -16.48 -0.78
CA ILE A 170 10.19 -16.81 -2.04
C ILE A 170 11.40 -15.89 -2.23
N LYS A 171 12.41 -16.35 -2.96
CA LYS A 171 13.56 -15.55 -3.38
C LYS A 171 14.13 -16.01 -4.73
N ASP A 172 15.00 -15.20 -5.31
CA ASP A 172 15.65 -15.39 -6.62
C ASP A 172 16.32 -16.75 -6.82
N THR A 173 16.88 -17.34 -5.76
CA THR A 173 17.52 -18.67 -5.82
C THR A 173 16.53 -19.84 -5.84
N GLN A 174 15.25 -19.59 -5.55
CA GLN A 174 14.17 -20.59 -5.60
C GLN A 174 13.40 -20.49 -6.91
N ASP A 175 13.18 -19.27 -7.41
CA ASP A 175 12.56 -19.00 -8.71
C ASP A 175 13.22 -17.77 -9.36
N THR A 176 13.83 -17.95 -10.52
CA THR A 176 14.60 -16.91 -11.21
C THR A 176 13.74 -15.75 -11.74
N ARG A 177 12.41 -15.83 -11.63
CA ARG A 177 11.48 -14.75 -11.95
C ARG A 177 11.40 -13.70 -10.83
N VAL A 178 11.87 -14.03 -9.62
CA VAL A 178 11.95 -13.09 -8.48
C VAL A 178 13.22 -12.28 -8.62
N ILE A 179 13.19 -11.23 -9.44
CA ILE A 179 14.40 -10.44 -9.76
C ILE A 179 14.47 -9.22 -8.84
N ALA A 180 13.46 -8.36 -8.92
CA ALA A 180 13.33 -7.16 -8.10
C ALA A 180 11.85 -6.93 -7.75
N PRO A 181 11.26 -7.77 -6.87
CA PRO A 181 9.88 -7.59 -6.45
C PRO A 181 9.70 -6.22 -5.81
N ASN A 182 8.62 -5.54 -6.21
CA ASN A 182 8.26 -4.21 -5.74
C ASN A 182 6.84 -4.22 -5.19
N GLY A 183 5.89 -3.48 -5.76
CA GLY A 183 4.53 -3.34 -5.27
C GLY A 183 3.84 -4.66 -4.94
N LEU A 184 3.19 -4.72 -3.80
CA LEU A 184 2.54 -5.90 -3.24
C LEU A 184 1.05 -5.68 -3.06
N LEU A 185 0.27 -6.74 -3.22
CA LEU A 185 -1.16 -6.76 -2.93
C LEU A 185 -1.52 -8.13 -2.35
N ALA A 186 -1.89 -8.17 -1.07
CA ALA A 186 -2.32 -9.40 -0.40
C ALA A 186 -3.83 -9.61 -0.53
N ASP A 187 -4.26 -10.85 -0.68
CA ASP A 187 -5.67 -11.18 -0.46
C ASP A 187 -6.01 -11.12 1.05
N ASP A 188 -7.31 -11.02 1.37
CA ASP A 188 -7.79 -10.95 2.75
C ASP A 188 -7.32 -12.09 3.65
N THR A 189 -6.97 -13.24 3.08
CA THR A 189 -6.55 -14.44 3.80
C THR A 189 -5.03 -14.58 3.88
N GLY A 190 -4.28 -13.84 3.07
CA GLY A 190 -2.84 -13.96 2.92
C GLY A 190 -2.38 -15.27 2.25
N ASN A 191 -3.29 -15.97 1.54
CA ASN A 191 -2.96 -17.18 0.80
C ASN A 191 -2.40 -16.87 -0.59
N HIS A 192 -2.78 -15.75 -1.16
CA HIS A 192 -2.27 -15.25 -2.43
C HIS A 192 -1.75 -13.84 -2.27
N LEU A 193 -0.60 -13.60 -2.85
CA LEU A 193 0.04 -12.30 -2.94
C LEU A 193 0.26 -11.99 -4.41
N ILE A 194 -0.23 -10.85 -4.87
CA ILE A 194 0.12 -10.32 -6.19
C ILE A 194 1.31 -9.39 -5.99
N TYR A 195 2.28 -9.44 -6.89
CA TYR A 195 3.36 -8.46 -6.90
C TYR A 195 3.78 -8.11 -8.32
N VAL A 196 4.23 -6.88 -8.50
CA VAL A 196 4.89 -6.45 -9.72
C VAL A 196 6.39 -6.47 -9.55
N ASP A 197 7.12 -7.03 -10.51
CA ASP A 197 8.57 -7.04 -10.49
C ASP A 197 9.12 -5.87 -11.33
N PHE A 198 9.90 -5.02 -10.68
CA PHE A 198 10.45 -3.80 -11.27
C PHE A 198 11.41 -4.06 -12.43
N SER A 199 12.15 -5.16 -12.39
CA SER A 199 13.17 -5.47 -13.40
C SER A 199 12.60 -6.21 -14.59
N SER A 200 11.75 -7.21 -14.37
CA SER A 200 11.11 -7.97 -15.47
C SER A 200 9.92 -7.24 -16.07
N GLY A 201 9.27 -6.36 -15.32
CA GLY A 201 8.02 -5.70 -15.74
C GLY A 201 6.84 -6.64 -15.86
N VAL A 202 6.82 -7.70 -15.05
CA VAL A 202 5.76 -8.71 -14.99
C VAL A 202 5.02 -8.61 -13.69
N LEU A 203 3.70 -8.74 -13.75
CA LEU A 203 2.80 -8.89 -12.60
C LEU A 203 2.61 -10.38 -12.34
N TYR A 204 2.93 -10.83 -11.13
CA TYR A 204 2.85 -12.22 -10.72
C TYR A 204 1.80 -12.43 -9.63
N SER A 205 1.25 -13.65 -9.59
CA SER A 205 0.52 -14.18 -8.42
C SER A 205 1.38 -15.23 -7.73
N LEU A 206 1.64 -15.04 -6.44
CA LEU A 206 2.37 -15.95 -5.57
C LEU A 206 1.38 -16.68 -4.65
N ASN A 207 1.35 -18.02 -4.71
CA ASN A 207 0.72 -18.81 -3.67
C ASN A 207 1.68 -18.89 -2.46
N THR A 208 1.29 -18.28 -1.33
CA THR A 208 2.17 -18.14 -0.16
C THR A 208 2.43 -19.45 0.59
N SER A 209 1.60 -20.47 0.36
CA SER A 209 1.74 -21.80 0.99
C SER A 209 2.71 -22.69 0.24
N THR A 210 2.71 -22.62 -1.10
CA THR A 210 3.50 -23.50 -1.98
C THR A 210 4.70 -22.80 -2.60
N SER A 211 4.80 -21.46 -2.45
CA SER A 211 5.81 -20.60 -3.08
C SER A 211 5.81 -20.74 -4.62
N THR A 212 4.65 -20.98 -5.23
CA THR A 212 4.53 -21.11 -6.69
C THR A 212 4.06 -19.79 -7.30
N LEU A 213 4.68 -19.41 -8.43
CA LEU A 213 4.36 -18.22 -9.19
C LEU A 213 3.51 -18.55 -10.43
N SER A 214 2.59 -17.63 -10.74
CA SER A 214 1.87 -17.58 -12.01
C SER A 214 1.95 -16.16 -12.58
N ASP A 215 2.18 -16.06 -13.89
CA ASP A 215 2.21 -14.78 -14.59
C ASP A 215 0.77 -14.29 -14.79
N LEU A 216 0.49 -13.02 -14.49
CA LEU A 216 -0.83 -12.39 -14.65
C LEU A 216 -0.87 -11.41 -15.81
N ALA A 217 0.16 -10.58 -15.93
CA ALA A 217 0.27 -9.56 -16.97
C ALA A 217 1.73 -9.16 -17.14
N ASP A 218 2.09 -8.59 -18.29
CA ASP A 218 3.43 -8.08 -18.58
C ASP A 218 3.36 -6.73 -19.32
N GLY A 219 4.52 -6.13 -19.55
CA GLY A 219 4.63 -4.90 -20.34
C GLY A 219 4.85 -3.64 -19.51
N PHE A 220 5.11 -3.78 -18.20
CA PHE A 220 5.54 -2.68 -17.35
C PHE A 220 7.04 -2.45 -17.53
N GLY A 221 7.46 -1.21 -17.81
CA GLY A 221 8.89 -0.91 -17.98
C GLY A 221 9.67 -0.92 -16.66
N GLY A 222 9.01 -0.57 -15.55
CA GLY A 222 9.48 -0.63 -14.18
C GLY A 222 8.28 -0.57 -13.27
N GLY A 223 7.61 -1.74 -13.11
CA GLY A 223 6.42 -1.86 -12.27
C GLY A 223 6.75 -1.50 -10.83
N ASP A 224 5.98 -0.59 -10.22
CA ASP A 224 6.25 -0.06 -8.89
C ASP A 224 5.15 -0.45 -7.92
N GLY A 225 4.00 0.22 -7.91
CA GLY A 225 2.88 -0.12 -7.05
C GLY A 225 1.78 -0.94 -7.74
N VAL A 226 1.03 -1.71 -6.99
CA VAL A 226 -0.16 -2.43 -7.45
C VAL A 226 -1.28 -2.32 -6.43
N VAL A 227 -2.49 -1.98 -6.88
CA VAL A 227 -3.68 -1.92 -6.04
C VAL A 227 -4.89 -2.52 -6.76
N HIS A 228 -5.90 -2.93 -5.99
CA HIS A 228 -7.12 -3.54 -6.49
C HIS A 228 -8.34 -2.70 -6.11
N HIS A 229 -9.19 -2.42 -7.09
CA HIS A 229 -10.48 -1.77 -6.90
C HIS A 229 -11.58 -2.84 -6.76
N SER A 230 -12.61 -2.60 -5.95
CA SER A 230 -13.71 -3.56 -5.69
C SER A 230 -14.49 -3.97 -6.95
N SER A 231 -14.35 -3.22 -8.05
CA SER A 231 -14.88 -3.62 -9.37
C SER A 231 -14.15 -4.79 -10.02
N GLY A 232 -13.05 -5.27 -9.46
CA GLY A 232 -12.20 -6.33 -10.03
C GLY A 232 -11.05 -5.83 -10.91
N VAL A 233 -10.91 -4.52 -11.09
CA VAL A 233 -9.81 -3.91 -11.85
C VAL A 233 -8.61 -3.71 -10.93
N MET A 234 -7.42 -4.12 -11.37
CA MET A 234 -6.16 -3.74 -10.73
C MET A 234 -5.57 -2.51 -11.42
N TYR A 235 -4.85 -1.71 -10.66
CA TYR A 235 -4.03 -0.61 -11.19
C TYR A 235 -2.57 -0.88 -10.86
N VAL A 236 -1.70 -0.60 -11.82
CA VAL A 236 -0.24 -0.78 -11.69
C VAL A 236 0.44 0.50 -12.17
N SER A 237 1.36 1.01 -11.36
CA SER A 237 2.24 2.10 -11.76
C SER A 237 3.50 1.57 -12.45
N ASP A 238 3.99 2.35 -13.39
CA ASP A 238 5.22 2.10 -14.16
C ASP A 238 6.17 3.28 -13.96
N TRP A 239 7.07 3.14 -13.04
CA TRP A 239 7.99 4.18 -12.61
C TRP A 239 8.88 4.68 -13.75
N LYS A 240 9.45 3.75 -14.54
CA LYS A 240 10.40 4.10 -15.63
C LYS A 240 9.72 4.85 -16.77
N ASN A 241 8.48 4.47 -17.10
CA ASN A 241 7.76 5.07 -18.23
C ASN A 241 6.82 6.20 -17.79
N GLY A 242 6.71 6.48 -16.48
CA GLY A 242 5.85 7.53 -15.93
C GLY A 242 4.38 7.34 -16.27
N LYS A 243 3.87 6.12 -16.09
CA LYS A 243 2.50 5.73 -16.47
C LYS A 243 1.80 4.99 -15.34
N VAL A 244 0.47 5.00 -15.43
CA VAL A 244 -0.40 4.14 -14.64
C VAL A 244 -1.30 3.38 -15.59
N TYR A 245 -1.39 2.08 -15.41
CA TYR A 245 -2.24 1.17 -16.19
C TYR A 245 -3.36 0.59 -15.33
N SER A 246 -4.49 0.28 -15.94
CA SER A 246 -5.45 -0.69 -15.42
C SER A 246 -5.18 -2.06 -16.05
N VAL A 247 -5.39 -3.11 -15.25
CA VAL A 247 -5.24 -4.51 -15.65
C VAL A 247 -6.57 -5.21 -15.39
N ASN A 248 -7.17 -5.78 -16.44
CA ASN A 248 -8.40 -6.54 -16.29
C ASN A 248 -8.13 -7.99 -15.86
N MET A 249 -9.19 -8.78 -15.62
CA MET A 249 -9.08 -10.19 -15.20
C MET A 249 -8.41 -11.10 -16.25
N MET A 250 -8.26 -10.65 -17.50
CA MET A 250 -7.58 -11.41 -18.56
C MET A 250 -6.11 -11.02 -18.70
N GLY A 251 -5.62 -10.07 -17.88
CA GLY A 251 -4.27 -9.55 -17.93
C GLY A 251 -4.04 -8.45 -18.99
N ASP A 252 -5.11 -7.97 -19.65
CA ASP A 252 -4.96 -6.91 -20.65
C ASP A 252 -4.72 -5.56 -19.97
N LEU A 253 -3.74 -4.81 -20.49
CA LEU A 253 -3.37 -3.48 -20.02
C LEU A 253 -4.11 -2.38 -20.78
N SER A 254 -4.63 -1.40 -20.04
CA SER A 254 -5.13 -0.15 -20.60
C SER A 254 -4.48 1.05 -19.90
N LEU A 255 -4.01 2.03 -20.68
CA LEU A 255 -3.41 3.24 -20.13
C LEU A 255 -4.47 4.07 -19.40
N VAL A 256 -4.29 4.31 -18.10
CA VAL A 256 -5.13 5.21 -17.30
C VAL A 256 -4.62 6.65 -17.39
N LYS A 257 -3.32 6.84 -17.11
CA LYS A 257 -2.67 8.16 -17.19
C LYS A 257 -1.18 8.01 -17.42
N GLY A 258 -0.61 8.97 -18.13
CA GLY A 258 0.83 9.09 -18.35
C GLY A 258 1.30 10.52 -18.13
N GLY A 259 2.61 10.73 -18.34
CA GLY A 259 3.24 12.04 -18.20
C GLY A 259 3.79 12.30 -16.79
N TYR A 260 3.87 11.31 -15.94
CA TYR A 260 4.64 11.36 -14.70
C TYR A 260 6.14 11.30 -15.00
N GLN A 261 6.95 11.89 -14.15
CA GLN A 261 8.42 11.73 -14.26
C GLN A 261 8.86 10.38 -13.66
N ALA A 262 8.15 9.88 -12.64
CA ALA A 262 8.36 8.58 -12.02
C ALA A 262 7.11 8.23 -11.17
N ALA A 263 6.14 7.54 -11.75
CA ALA A 263 4.95 7.07 -11.02
C ALA A 263 5.36 5.96 -10.06
N ALA A 264 5.43 6.28 -8.77
CA ALA A 264 5.89 5.39 -7.71
C ALA A 264 4.73 4.56 -7.11
N ASP A 265 4.86 4.06 -5.90
CA ASP A 265 3.87 3.19 -5.29
C ASP A 265 2.53 3.90 -5.04
N ILE A 266 1.45 3.28 -5.50
CA ILE A 266 0.11 3.86 -5.60
C ILE A 266 -0.84 3.30 -4.54
N ALA A 267 -1.88 4.07 -4.19
CA ALA A 267 -2.97 3.59 -3.35
C ALA A 267 -4.34 3.99 -3.89
N ILE A 268 -5.39 3.28 -3.46
CA ILE A 268 -6.79 3.68 -3.67
C ILE A 268 -7.34 4.30 -2.38
N THR A 269 -8.09 5.39 -2.50
CA THR A 269 -8.78 5.99 -1.35
C THR A 269 -9.81 5.02 -0.75
N LYS A 270 -10.08 5.13 0.55
CA LYS A 270 -11.00 4.22 1.27
C LYS A 270 -12.44 4.23 0.75
N ASP A 271 -12.83 5.27 0.04
CA ASP A 271 -14.12 5.37 -0.68
C ASP A 271 -14.02 4.93 -2.15
N GLU A 272 -12.83 4.45 -2.55
CA GLU A 272 -12.50 3.97 -3.91
C GLU A 272 -12.74 4.96 -5.04
N ARG A 273 -12.82 6.26 -4.73
CA ARG A 273 -13.11 7.29 -5.72
C ARG A 273 -11.87 7.87 -6.40
N TYR A 274 -10.71 7.69 -5.80
CA TYR A 274 -9.47 8.24 -6.31
C TYR A 274 -8.33 7.23 -6.20
N LEU A 275 -7.51 7.20 -7.24
CA LEU A 275 -6.18 6.61 -7.20
C LEU A 275 -5.20 7.71 -6.82
N LEU A 276 -4.38 7.43 -5.83
CA LEU A 276 -3.31 8.29 -5.32
C LEU A 276 -2.01 7.89 -5.99
N VAL A 277 -1.34 8.82 -6.66
CA VAL A 277 -0.14 8.54 -7.45
C VAL A 277 0.97 9.49 -7.04
N PRO A 278 1.97 9.03 -6.27
CA PRO A 278 3.18 9.81 -6.04
C PRO A 278 3.98 9.90 -7.34
N ASP A 279 4.35 11.12 -7.75
CA ASP A 279 5.37 11.34 -8.78
C ASP A 279 6.69 11.66 -8.10
N MET A 280 7.50 10.62 -7.92
CA MET A 280 8.72 10.66 -7.10
C MET A 280 9.68 11.77 -7.55
N LYS A 281 9.92 11.91 -8.85
CA LYS A 281 10.87 12.89 -9.41
C LYS A 281 10.28 14.28 -9.49
N ALA A 282 8.96 14.41 -9.66
CA ALA A 282 8.30 15.72 -9.67
C ALA A 282 8.09 16.28 -8.24
N GLY A 283 8.15 15.43 -7.20
CA GLY A 283 7.83 15.82 -5.84
C GLY A 283 6.35 16.15 -5.66
N GLU A 284 5.48 15.34 -6.24
CA GLU A 284 4.03 15.57 -6.29
C GLU A 284 3.25 14.33 -5.85
N LEU A 285 2.04 14.54 -5.30
CA LEU A 285 1.00 13.53 -5.19
C LEU A 285 -0.18 13.94 -6.06
N ASP A 286 -0.54 13.09 -7.02
CA ASP A 286 -1.66 13.29 -7.94
C ASP A 286 -2.88 12.45 -7.52
N PHE A 287 -4.07 12.90 -7.92
CA PHE A 287 -5.35 12.26 -7.64
C PHE A 287 -6.07 11.96 -8.95
N ILE A 288 -6.17 10.70 -9.32
CA ILE A 288 -6.92 10.28 -10.51
C ILE A 288 -8.32 9.86 -10.07
N ALA A 289 -9.36 10.54 -10.56
CA ALA A 289 -10.72 10.14 -10.30
C ALA A 289 -11.04 8.79 -10.98
N LEU A 290 -11.63 7.86 -10.23
CA LEU A 290 -12.04 6.53 -10.69
C LEU A 290 -13.54 6.48 -11.03
N ASP A 291 -14.21 7.64 -11.17
CA ASP A 291 -15.62 7.74 -11.52
C ASP A 291 -15.87 7.10 -12.89
N GLY A 292 -16.73 6.07 -12.92
CA GLY A 292 -17.11 5.38 -14.15
C GLY A 292 -16.33 4.11 -14.47
N VAL A 293 -15.45 3.65 -13.59
CA VAL A 293 -14.85 2.31 -13.70
C VAL A 293 -15.96 1.27 -13.60
N LYS A 294 -16.31 0.67 -14.76
CA LYS A 294 -17.22 -0.47 -14.83
C LYS A 294 -16.38 -1.74 -14.78
N PRO A 295 -16.87 -2.79 -14.10
CA PRO A 295 -16.22 -4.09 -14.08
C PRO A 295 -16.08 -4.71 -15.47
#